data_0811d3fd929803b6912f5582da103f19
#
_entry.id   0811d3fd929803b6912f5582da103f19
#
_cell.length_a   1.000
_cell.length_b   1.000
_cell.length_c   1.000
_cell.angle_alpha   90.00
_cell.angle_beta   90.00
_cell.angle_gamma   90.00
#
_symmetry.space_group_name_H-M   'P 1'
#
loop_
_entity.id
_entity.type
_entity.pdbx_description
1 polymer ?
#
loop_
_entity_poly.entity_id
_entity_poly.type
_entity_poly.pdbx_seq_one_letter_code
_entity_poly.pdbx_strand_id
1 'polypeptide(L)'
;MNAPLALLDRDTLSAMTGGDDALAIEVIDIFKEQAAIWSRLMDPKAEARQWADAAHTLKGSSLSIGALRLAQACERAEKAGRAENPPSLTAAAVLLGDVRDILALTLEEAMKTSYQLAGRVARNAS
;
A
#
# COMPACT_ATOMS: atom_id res chain seq x y z
N MET A 1 -18.28 -11.99 -12.12
CA MET A 1 -17.64 -10.73 -11.69
C MET A 1 -16.87 -10.96 -10.41
N ASN A 2 -15.62 -10.59 -10.40
CA ASN A 2 -14.79 -10.71 -9.20
C ASN A 2 -14.96 -9.48 -8.32
N ALA A 3 -15.08 -9.71 -7.03
CA ALA A 3 -15.05 -8.62 -6.06
C ALA A 3 -13.67 -7.92 -6.13
N PRO A 4 -13.60 -6.60 -5.90
CA PRO A 4 -12.30 -5.94 -5.81
C PRO A 4 -11.47 -6.50 -4.66
N LEU A 5 -10.15 -6.47 -4.80
CA LEU A 5 -9.24 -6.87 -3.74
C LEU A 5 -9.44 -5.97 -2.51
N ALA A 6 -9.16 -6.52 -1.33
CA ALA A 6 -9.31 -5.79 -0.08
C ALA A 6 -8.34 -4.60 -0.03
N LEU A 7 -8.80 -3.48 0.54
CA LEU A 7 -7.93 -2.36 0.89
C LEU A 7 -6.97 -2.77 2.01
N LEU A 8 -7.49 -3.53 2.98
CA LEU A 8 -6.67 -4.10 4.05
C LEU A 8 -7.29 -5.44 4.43
N ASP A 9 -6.59 -6.53 4.12
CA ASP A 9 -7.03 -7.87 4.44
C ASP A 9 -6.62 -8.21 5.88
N ARG A 10 -7.61 -8.26 6.77
CA ARG A 10 -7.39 -8.48 8.21
C ARG A 10 -6.77 -9.84 8.49
N ASP A 11 -7.09 -10.85 7.71
CA ASP A 11 -6.52 -12.18 7.88
C ASP A 11 -5.03 -12.20 7.55
N THR A 12 -4.62 -11.50 6.49
CA THR A 12 -3.21 -11.35 6.15
C THR A 12 -2.46 -10.60 7.25
N LEU A 13 -3.00 -9.49 7.71
CA LEU A 13 -2.39 -8.70 8.78
C LEU A 13 -2.24 -9.53 10.05
N SER A 14 -3.27 -10.29 10.44
CA SER A 14 -3.24 -11.16 11.59
C SER A 14 -2.20 -12.27 11.44
N ALA A 15 -2.12 -12.88 10.27
CA ALA A 15 -1.13 -13.94 9.99
C ALA A 15 0.30 -13.40 10.09
N MET A 16 0.54 -12.20 9.57
CA MET A 16 1.86 -11.57 9.58
C MET A 16 2.31 -11.15 10.97
N THR A 17 1.39 -10.90 11.88
CA THR A 17 1.67 -10.42 13.24
C THR A 17 1.40 -11.47 14.32
N GLY A 18 1.08 -12.71 13.92
CA GLY A 18 0.79 -13.79 14.87
C GLY A 18 -0.44 -13.51 15.76
N GLY A 19 -1.36 -12.69 15.30
CA GLY A 19 -2.54 -12.30 16.06
C GLY A 19 -2.27 -11.28 17.17
N ASP A 20 -1.07 -10.72 17.22
CA ASP A 20 -0.68 -9.69 18.20
C ASP A 20 -1.17 -8.32 17.74
N ASP A 21 -2.19 -7.79 18.41
CA ASP A 21 -2.81 -6.51 18.04
C ASP A 21 -1.87 -5.32 18.19
N ALA A 22 -1.04 -5.31 19.23
CA ALA A 22 -0.07 -4.23 19.44
C ALA A 22 0.97 -4.22 18.31
N LEU A 23 1.43 -5.39 17.90
CA LEU A 23 2.37 -5.53 16.78
C LEU A 23 1.71 -5.09 15.46
N ALA A 24 0.44 -5.42 15.26
CA ALA A 24 -0.30 -5.01 14.06
C ALA A 24 -0.37 -3.48 13.94
N ILE A 25 -0.59 -2.78 15.06
CA ILE A 25 -0.58 -1.31 15.10
C ILE A 25 0.79 -0.77 14.70
N GLU A 26 1.87 -1.34 15.23
CA GLU A 26 3.24 -0.93 14.89
C GLU A 26 3.54 -1.13 13.40
N VAL A 27 3.12 -2.27 12.85
CA VAL A 27 3.32 -2.59 11.43
C VAL A 27 2.57 -1.61 10.55
N ILE A 28 1.34 -1.23 10.93
CA ILE A 28 0.56 -0.21 10.21
C ILE A 28 1.27 1.14 10.24
N ASP A 29 1.82 1.54 11.39
CA ASP A 29 2.53 2.81 11.52
C ASP A 29 3.79 2.83 10.62
N ILE A 30 4.53 1.75 10.58
CA ILE A 30 5.69 1.60 9.71
C ILE A 30 5.27 1.70 8.24
N PHE A 31 4.16 1.04 7.87
CA PHE A 31 3.63 1.11 6.52
C PHE A 31 3.29 2.57 6.13
N LYS A 32 2.66 3.32 7.02
CA LYS A 32 2.31 4.72 6.76
C LYS A 32 3.56 5.56 6.46
N GLU A 33 4.62 5.38 7.23
CA GLU A 33 5.89 6.08 7.02
C GLU A 33 6.53 5.68 5.69
N GLN A 34 6.58 4.39 5.38
CA GLN A 34 7.13 3.88 4.13
C GLN A 34 6.35 4.40 2.93
N ALA A 35 5.02 4.37 3.01
CA ALA A 35 4.16 4.83 1.94
C ALA A 35 4.37 6.31 1.63
N ALA A 36 4.56 7.14 2.67
CA ALA A 36 4.82 8.56 2.49
C ALA A 36 6.12 8.80 1.72
N ILE A 37 7.15 8.01 2.00
CA ILE A 37 8.45 8.12 1.33
C ILE A 37 8.34 7.69 -0.14
N TRP A 38 7.82 6.49 -0.39
CA TRP A 38 7.83 5.90 -1.73
C TRP A 38 6.84 6.57 -2.67
N SER A 39 5.70 7.07 -2.16
CA SER A 39 4.74 7.79 -3.00
C SER A 39 5.30 9.07 -3.59
N ARG A 40 6.23 9.73 -2.91
CA ARG A 40 6.89 10.93 -3.43
C ARG A 40 7.76 10.65 -4.64
N LEU A 41 8.28 9.43 -4.74
CA LEU A 41 9.13 9.00 -5.86
C LEU A 41 8.32 8.56 -7.07
N MET A 42 7.00 8.47 -6.94
CA MET A 42 6.10 8.15 -8.04
C MET A 42 5.68 9.41 -8.78
N ASP A 43 6.67 10.09 -9.35
CA ASP A 43 6.47 11.32 -10.13
C ASP A 43 6.46 10.93 -11.62
N PRO A 44 5.36 11.19 -12.35
CA PRO A 44 5.30 10.86 -13.78
C PRO A 44 6.31 11.61 -14.63
N LYS A 45 6.87 12.72 -14.10
CA LYS A 45 7.93 13.48 -14.77
C LYS A 45 9.30 12.87 -14.59
N ALA A 46 9.48 11.99 -13.60
CA ALA A 46 10.73 11.28 -13.40
C ALA A 46 10.89 10.16 -14.43
N GLU A 47 12.09 9.61 -14.51
CA GLU A 47 12.33 8.44 -15.37
C GLU A 47 11.44 7.28 -14.92
N ALA A 48 10.90 6.55 -15.91
CA ALA A 48 9.99 5.44 -15.63
C ALA A 48 10.61 4.39 -14.70
N ARG A 49 11.91 4.13 -14.84
CA ARG A 49 12.62 3.20 -13.98
C ARG A 49 12.56 3.61 -12.52
N GLN A 50 12.66 4.92 -12.25
CA GLN A 50 12.64 5.44 -10.88
C GLN A 50 11.29 5.21 -10.21
N TRP A 51 10.18 5.59 -10.86
CA TRP A 51 8.87 5.35 -10.25
C TRP A 51 8.48 3.86 -10.30
N ALA A 52 9.00 3.07 -11.24
CA ALA A 52 8.81 1.63 -11.23
C ALA A 52 9.49 0.98 -10.01
N ASP A 53 10.71 1.41 -9.68
CA ASP A 53 11.41 0.91 -8.48
C ASP A 53 10.67 1.29 -7.20
N ALA A 54 10.14 2.50 -7.13
CA ALA A 54 9.32 2.94 -6.00
C ALA A 54 8.04 2.10 -5.87
N ALA A 55 7.38 1.82 -7.01
CA ALA A 55 6.19 0.97 -7.04
C ALA A 55 6.50 -0.45 -6.57
N HIS A 56 7.64 -1.00 -6.98
CA HIS A 56 8.08 -2.32 -6.53
C HIS A 56 8.22 -2.38 -5.00
N THR A 57 8.87 -1.37 -4.43
CA THR A 57 9.08 -1.33 -2.98
C THR A 57 7.76 -1.15 -2.23
N LEU A 58 6.89 -0.26 -2.69
CA LEU A 58 5.59 -0.06 -2.07
C LEU A 58 4.70 -1.31 -2.21
N LYS A 59 4.82 -2.05 -3.30
CA LYS A 59 4.13 -3.33 -3.47
C LYS A 59 4.49 -4.31 -2.35
N GLY A 60 5.78 -4.46 -2.06
CA GLY A 60 6.25 -5.33 -0.99
C GLY A 60 5.70 -4.93 0.37
N SER A 61 5.75 -3.64 0.69
CA SER A 61 5.18 -3.11 1.93
C SER A 61 3.68 -3.34 2.01
N SER A 62 2.98 -3.18 0.89
CA SER A 62 1.53 -3.38 0.81
C SER A 62 1.15 -4.84 1.07
N LEU A 63 1.87 -5.78 0.46
CA LEU A 63 1.62 -7.20 0.64
C LEU A 63 1.82 -7.61 2.11
N SER A 64 2.79 -7.03 2.79
CA SER A 64 3.11 -7.40 4.17
C SER A 64 2.02 -7.03 5.17
N ILE A 65 1.15 -6.07 4.86
CA ILE A 65 0.03 -5.70 5.75
C ILE A 65 -1.33 -6.12 5.20
N GLY A 66 -1.37 -6.78 4.05
CA GLY A 66 -2.63 -7.17 3.42
C GLY A 66 -3.31 -6.08 2.63
N ALA A 67 -2.58 -5.04 2.22
CA ALA A 67 -3.09 -3.97 1.34
C ALA A 67 -3.08 -4.47 -0.10
N LEU A 68 -3.99 -5.40 -0.41
CA LEU A 68 -3.96 -6.17 -1.65
C LEU A 68 -4.29 -5.34 -2.88
N ARG A 69 -5.24 -4.41 -2.75
CA ARG A 69 -5.62 -3.54 -3.86
C ARG A 69 -4.49 -2.59 -4.23
N LEU A 70 -3.82 -2.04 -3.23
CA LEU A 70 -2.66 -1.18 -3.44
C LEU A 70 -1.50 -1.96 -4.08
N ALA A 71 -1.25 -3.17 -3.60
CA ALA A 71 -0.22 -4.04 -4.18
C ALA A 71 -0.47 -4.29 -5.67
N GLN A 72 -1.71 -4.54 -6.05
CA GLN A 72 -2.09 -4.75 -7.45
C GLN A 72 -1.86 -3.49 -8.28
N ALA A 73 -2.22 -2.32 -7.77
CA ALA A 73 -1.99 -1.05 -8.47
C ALA A 73 -0.49 -0.78 -8.65
N CYS A 74 0.30 -1.05 -7.63
CA CYS A 74 1.76 -0.92 -7.69
C CYS A 74 2.36 -1.89 -8.72
N GLU A 75 1.85 -3.11 -8.79
CA GLU A 75 2.33 -4.08 -9.79
C GLU A 75 2.07 -3.60 -11.20
N ARG A 76 0.90 -3.03 -11.47
CA ARG A 76 0.59 -2.45 -12.79
C ARG A 76 1.54 -1.30 -13.12
N ALA A 77 1.82 -0.44 -12.15
CA ALA A 77 2.75 0.67 -12.34
C ALA A 77 4.16 0.16 -12.62
N GLU A 78 4.62 -0.81 -11.84
CA GLU A 78 5.95 -1.40 -12.03
C GLU A 78 6.11 -2.00 -13.42
N LYS A 79 5.15 -2.81 -13.85
CA LYS A 79 5.20 -3.45 -15.17
C LYS A 79 5.24 -2.42 -16.29
N ALA A 80 4.43 -1.37 -16.19
CA ALA A 80 4.40 -0.31 -17.21
C ALA A 80 5.72 0.46 -17.25
N GLY A 81 6.31 0.76 -16.10
CA GLY A 81 7.55 1.51 -16.03
C GLY A 81 8.77 0.71 -16.48
N ARG A 82 8.71 -0.61 -16.39
CA ARG A 82 9.79 -1.51 -16.83
C ARG A 82 9.62 -1.97 -18.27
N ALA A 83 8.54 -1.59 -18.94
CA ALA A 83 8.30 -1.97 -20.32
C ALA A 83 9.36 -1.37 -21.23
N GLU A 84 9.63 -2.04 -22.36
CA GLU A 84 10.58 -1.57 -23.36
C GLU A 84 10.23 -0.17 -23.85
N ASN A 85 8.94 0.09 -24.05
CA ASN A 85 8.41 1.40 -24.38
C ASN A 85 7.58 1.92 -23.21
N PRO A 86 8.17 2.68 -22.29
CA PRO A 86 7.44 3.21 -21.14
C PRO A 86 6.27 4.12 -21.56
N PRO A 87 5.24 4.26 -20.73
CA PRO A 87 4.09 5.09 -21.08
C PRO A 87 4.47 6.57 -21.23
N SER A 88 3.64 7.28 -22.02
CA SER A 88 3.75 8.73 -22.14
C SER A 88 3.58 9.41 -20.78
N LEU A 89 3.96 10.68 -20.69
CA LEU A 89 3.77 11.47 -19.46
C LEU A 89 2.30 11.45 -19.01
N THR A 90 1.37 11.62 -19.93
CA THR A 90 -0.07 11.61 -19.62
C THR A 90 -0.52 10.24 -19.10
N ALA A 91 -0.12 9.17 -19.77
CA ALA A 91 -0.48 7.82 -19.34
C ALA A 91 0.16 7.48 -17.99
N ALA A 92 1.41 7.88 -17.77
CA ALA A 92 2.08 7.69 -16.49
C ALA A 92 1.36 8.47 -15.37
N ALA A 93 0.94 9.71 -15.65
CA ALA A 93 0.21 10.51 -14.66
C ALA A 93 -1.09 9.86 -14.22
N VAL A 94 -1.85 9.26 -15.15
CA VAL A 94 -3.08 8.52 -14.83
C VAL A 94 -2.74 7.29 -14.00
N LEU A 95 -1.76 6.51 -14.43
CA LEU A 95 -1.37 5.26 -13.76
C LEU A 95 -0.89 5.52 -12.32
N LEU A 96 -0.03 6.50 -12.13
CA LEU A 96 0.48 6.84 -10.80
C LEU A 96 -0.57 7.55 -9.94
N GLY A 97 -1.48 8.29 -10.57
CA GLY A 97 -2.65 8.87 -9.90
C GLY A 97 -3.55 7.80 -9.29
N ASP A 98 -3.77 6.70 -10.02
CA ASP A 98 -4.54 5.56 -9.51
C ASP A 98 -3.87 4.95 -8.28
N VAL A 99 -2.55 4.80 -8.29
CA VAL A 99 -1.80 4.30 -7.12
C VAL A 99 -2.02 5.22 -5.93
N ARG A 100 -1.92 6.52 -6.11
CA ARG A 100 -2.11 7.51 -5.04
C ARG A 100 -3.53 7.49 -4.48
N ASP A 101 -4.52 7.36 -5.35
CA ASP A 101 -5.93 7.31 -4.93
C ASP A 101 -6.19 6.07 -4.08
N ILE A 102 -5.69 4.91 -4.51
CA ILE A 102 -5.83 3.66 -3.76
C ILE A 102 -5.03 3.74 -2.46
N LEU A 103 -3.85 4.35 -2.47
CA LEU A 103 -3.06 4.57 -1.26
C LEU A 103 -3.85 5.39 -0.24
N ALA A 104 -4.51 6.48 -0.66
CA ALA A 104 -5.30 7.31 0.25
C ALA A 104 -6.42 6.50 0.91
N LEU A 105 -7.13 5.68 0.13
CA LEU A 105 -8.16 4.79 0.66
C LEU A 105 -7.59 3.74 1.61
N THR A 106 -6.42 3.21 1.28
CA THR A 106 -5.72 2.21 2.10
C THR A 106 -5.31 2.79 3.45
N LEU A 107 -4.77 4.01 3.45
CA LEU A 107 -4.37 4.69 4.69
C LEU A 107 -5.57 4.99 5.58
N GLU A 108 -6.69 5.39 4.98
CA GLU A 108 -7.94 5.60 5.72
C GLU A 108 -8.40 4.31 6.40
N GLU A 109 -8.40 3.21 5.67
CA GLU A 109 -8.77 1.90 6.21
C GLU A 109 -7.78 1.43 7.28
N ALA A 110 -6.50 1.66 7.08
CA ALA A 110 -5.45 1.32 8.04
C ALA A 110 -5.62 2.10 9.36
N MET A 111 -6.00 3.37 9.28
CA MET A 111 -6.27 4.19 10.46
C MET A 111 -7.47 3.67 11.26
N LYS A 112 -8.55 3.29 10.57
CA LYS A 112 -9.72 2.67 11.21
C LYS A 112 -9.33 1.38 11.92
N THR A 113 -8.53 0.57 11.25
CA THR A 113 -8.05 -0.71 11.80
C THR A 113 -7.20 -0.49 13.04
N SER A 114 -6.24 0.43 12.98
CA SER A 114 -5.40 0.77 14.12
C SER A 114 -6.23 1.23 15.32
N TYR A 115 -7.24 2.06 15.07
CA TYR A 115 -8.13 2.53 16.14
C TYR A 115 -8.88 1.38 16.80
N GLN A 116 -9.42 0.46 16.00
CA GLN A 116 -10.14 -0.72 16.49
C GLN A 116 -9.21 -1.64 17.31
N LEU A 117 -8.01 -1.87 16.80
CA LEU A 117 -7.02 -2.69 17.49
C LEU A 117 -6.54 -2.05 18.78
N ALA A 118 -6.35 -0.75 18.81
CA ALA A 118 -5.98 -0.01 20.02
C ALA A 118 -7.04 -0.16 21.11
N GLY A 119 -8.32 -0.12 20.74
CA GLY A 119 -9.42 -0.38 21.68
C GLY A 119 -9.37 -1.79 22.25
N ARG A 120 -9.03 -2.77 21.42
CA ARG A 120 -8.91 -4.17 21.85
C ARG A 120 -7.71 -4.36 22.79
N VAL A 121 -6.56 -3.75 22.49
CA VAL A 121 -5.39 -3.76 23.36
C VAL A 121 -5.71 -3.15 24.73
N ALA A 122 -6.40 -2.03 24.75
CA ALA A 122 -6.79 -1.36 26.00
C ALA A 122 -7.73 -2.24 26.86
N ARG A 123 -8.70 -2.92 26.22
CA ARG A 123 -9.61 -3.83 26.93
C ARG A 123 -8.87 -5.03 27.51
N ASN A 124 -7.89 -5.58 26.78
CA ASN A 124 -7.15 -6.76 27.23
C ASN A 124 -6.10 -6.43 28.29
N ALA A 125 -5.72 -5.17 28.43
CA ALA A 125 -4.73 -4.72 29.43
C ALA A 125 -5.33 -4.47 30.81
N SER A 126 -6.66 -4.39 30.93
CA SER A 126 -7.33 -4.13 32.22
C SER A 126 -7.71 -5.38 33.00
#